data_4b9f322807803921c908af773269704c
#
_entry.id   4b9f322807803921c908af773269704c
#
_cell.length_a   1.000
_cell.length_b   1.000
_cell.length_c   1.000
_cell.angle_alpha   90.00
_cell.angle_beta   90.00
_cell.angle_gamma   90.00
#
_symmetry.space_group_name_H-M   'P 1'
#
loop_
_entity.id
_entity.type
_entity.pdbx_description
1 polymer ?
#
loop_
_entity_poly.entity_id
_entity_poly.type
_entity_poly.pdbx_seq_one_letter_code
_entity_poly.pdbx_strand_id
1 'polypeptide(L)'
;NPHSTAGLTVYSPWDPAGLEDLDDEIRRLIPTKVDFKHQHDTPQDAAGHVKSALLGVSVTFIIHEGKLMLGGSQSIYFLEFDGPRSREFFVKIQED
;
A
#
# COMPACT_ATOMS: atom_id res chain seq x y z
N ASN A 1 8.97 2.88 -0.66
CA ASN A 1 8.84 1.44 -0.85
C ASN A 1 9.49 1.03 -2.17
N PRO A 2 10.53 0.19 -2.15
CA PRO A 2 11.23 -0.24 -3.37
C PRO A 2 10.58 -1.47 -4.04
N HIS A 3 9.49 -1.98 -3.50
CA HIS A 3 8.85 -3.19 -4.01
C HIS A 3 7.75 -2.87 -5.01
N SER A 4 7.64 -3.69 -6.06
CA SER A 4 6.67 -3.47 -7.15
C SER A 4 5.33 -4.19 -6.93
N THR A 5 5.18 -4.94 -5.84
CA THR A 5 3.94 -5.63 -5.46
C THR A 5 3.49 -5.27 -4.05
N ALA A 6 3.81 -4.08 -3.62
CA ALA A 6 3.41 -3.53 -2.32
C ALA A 6 3.13 -2.03 -2.45
N GLY A 7 2.39 -1.46 -1.53
CA GLY A 7 2.05 -0.04 -1.53
C GLY A 7 2.16 0.60 -0.16
N LEU A 8 2.14 1.92 -0.15
CA LEU A 8 2.04 2.74 1.05
C LEU A 8 0.84 3.66 0.93
N THR A 9 0.04 3.76 1.97
CA THR A 9 -1.12 4.63 1.97
C THR A 9 -1.45 5.14 3.37
N VAL A 10 -2.39 6.07 3.42
CA VAL A 10 -2.98 6.59 4.66
C VAL A 10 -4.45 6.18 4.67
N TYR A 11 -4.89 5.57 5.75
CA TYR A 11 -6.26 5.10 5.90
C TYR A 11 -6.69 5.17 7.36
N SER A 12 -7.99 5.06 7.60
CA SER A 12 -8.54 5.15 8.94
C SER A 12 -8.33 3.85 9.74
N PRO A 13 -7.76 3.92 10.96
CA PRO A 13 -7.52 2.74 11.79
C PRO A 13 -8.67 2.40 12.74
N TRP A 14 -9.80 3.12 12.69
CA TRP A 14 -10.82 3.07 13.74
C TRP A 14 -11.52 1.73 13.88
N ASP A 15 -11.64 0.98 12.78
CA ASP A 15 -12.43 -0.24 12.75
C ASP A 15 -11.72 -1.29 11.90
N PRO A 16 -11.45 -2.49 12.43
CA PRO A 16 -10.87 -3.58 11.63
C PRO A 16 -11.69 -3.91 10.38
N ALA A 17 -13.01 -3.74 10.42
CA ALA A 17 -13.87 -3.91 9.25
C ALA A 17 -13.54 -2.91 8.14
N GLY A 18 -13.05 -1.73 8.47
CA GLY A 18 -12.60 -0.74 7.48
C GLY A 18 -11.39 -1.22 6.67
N LEU A 19 -10.46 -1.96 7.29
CA LEU A 19 -9.34 -2.57 6.57
C LEU A 19 -9.81 -3.70 5.67
N GLU A 20 -10.80 -4.46 6.08
CA GLU A 20 -11.42 -5.49 5.24
C GLU A 20 -12.12 -4.84 4.04
N ASP A 21 -12.83 -3.74 4.25
CA ASP A 21 -13.45 -2.98 3.16
C ASP A 21 -12.41 -2.48 2.16
N LEU A 22 -11.29 -1.96 2.63
CA LEU A 22 -10.20 -1.50 1.76
C LEU A 22 -9.67 -2.66 0.90
N ASP A 23 -9.39 -3.80 1.52
CA ASP A 23 -8.90 -4.98 0.81
C ASP A 23 -9.94 -5.49 -0.21
N ASP A 24 -11.20 -5.59 0.18
CA ASP A 24 -12.29 -6.06 -0.67
C ASP A 24 -12.47 -5.14 -1.89
N GLU A 25 -12.43 -3.82 -1.69
CA GLU A 25 -12.59 -2.87 -2.80
C GLU A 25 -11.38 -2.87 -3.73
N ILE A 26 -10.17 -3.00 -3.20
CA ILE A 26 -8.96 -3.15 -4.03
C ILE A 26 -9.07 -4.41 -4.90
N ARG A 27 -9.51 -5.53 -4.32
CA ARG A 27 -9.71 -6.79 -5.05
C ARG A 27 -10.82 -6.69 -6.10
N ARG A 28 -11.87 -5.93 -5.81
CA ARG A 28 -12.95 -5.69 -6.76
C ARG A 28 -12.49 -4.86 -7.95
N LEU A 29 -11.68 -3.83 -7.72
CA LEU A 29 -11.17 -2.94 -8.75
C LEU A 29 -10.07 -3.60 -9.59
N ILE A 30 -9.21 -4.37 -8.95
CA ILE A 30 -8.07 -5.05 -9.58
C ILE A 30 -8.11 -6.52 -9.14
N PRO A 31 -8.99 -7.33 -9.75
CA PRO A 31 -9.08 -8.73 -9.36
C PRO A 31 -7.87 -9.53 -9.82
N THR A 32 -7.53 -10.54 -9.04
CA THR A 32 -6.54 -11.54 -9.46
C THR A 32 -7.18 -12.41 -10.54
N LYS A 33 -6.68 -12.31 -11.75
CA LYS A 33 -7.20 -13.03 -12.92
C LYS A 33 -6.06 -13.75 -13.65
N VAL A 34 -6.41 -14.74 -14.46
CA VAL A 34 -5.42 -15.58 -15.16
C VAL A 34 -4.98 -15.04 -16.51
N ASP A 35 -5.65 -14.03 -17.05
CA ASP A 35 -5.42 -13.50 -18.39
C ASP A 35 -4.60 -12.18 -18.40
N PHE A 36 -3.81 -11.91 -17.37
CA PHE A 36 -2.84 -10.83 -17.41
C PHE A 36 -1.80 -11.11 -18.52
N LYS A 37 -1.37 -10.07 -19.20
CA LYS A 37 -0.30 -10.16 -20.18
C LYS A 37 1.05 -10.49 -19.56
N HIS A 38 1.28 -10.00 -18.33
CA HIS A 38 2.45 -10.37 -17.54
C HIS A 38 2.25 -11.76 -16.96
N GLN A 39 2.99 -12.73 -17.45
CA GLN A 39 2.86 -14.15 -17.06
C GLN A 39 4.18 -14.74 -16.59
N HIS A 40 5.14 -13.90 -16.23
CA HIS A 40 6.47 -14.32 -15.76
C HIS A 40 6.37 -15.03 -14.40
N ASP A 41 5.45 -14.59 -13.56
CA ASP A 41 5.22 -15.14 -12.23
C ASP A 41 3.73 -15.54 -12.09
N THR A 42 3.15 -15.40 -10.94
CA THR A 42 1.77 -15.79 -10.66
C THR A 42 0.78 -14.69 -11.07
N PRO A 43 -0.52 -15.02 -11.25
CA PRO A 43 -1.56 -13.99 -11.40
C PRO A 43 -1.62 -13.01 -10.23
N GLN A 44 -1.34 -13.47 -9.00
CA GLN A 44 -1.25 -12.59 -7.82
C GLN A 44 -0.12 -11.57 -7.99
N ASP A 45 1.04 -11.97 -8.51
CA ASP A 45 2.15 -11.08 -8.80
C ASP A 45 1.75 -10.03 -9.83
N ALA A 46 1.12 -10.44 -10.94
CA ALA A 46 0.66 -9.52 -11.98
C ALA A 46 -0.37 -8.52 -11.43
N ALA A 47 -1.36 -8.98 -10.67
CA ALA A 47 -2.32 -8.11 -10.01
C ALA A 47 -1.64 -7.18 -9.02
N GLY A 48 -0.64 -7.67 -8.29
CA GLY A 48 0.14 -6.91 -7.32
C GLY A 48 0.88 -5.74 -7.96
N HIS A 49 1.46 -5.92 -9.14
CA HIS A 49 2.11 -4.81 -9.87
C HIS A 49 1.13 -3.69 -10.20
N VAL A 50 -0.07 -4.04 -10.67
CA VAL A 50 -1.12 -3.06 -10.99
C VAL A 50 -1.60 -2.34 -9.73
N LYS A 51 -1.83 -3.07 -8.66
CA LYS A 51 -2.24 -2.49 -7.36
C LYS A 51 -1.19 -1.53 -6.82
N SER A 52 0.07 -1.90 -6.85
CA SER A 52 1.18 -1.05 -6.41
C SER A 52 1.25 0.24 -7.21
N ALA A 53 1.14 0.14 -8.54
CA ALA A 53 1.17 1.31 -9.42
C ALA A 53 -0.02 2.25 -9.17
N LEU A 54 -1.20 1.70 -8.92
CA LEU A 54 -2.41 2.50 -8.70
C LEU A 54 -2.42 3.17 -7.33
N LEU A 55 -2.05 2.45 -6.29
CA LEU A 55 -2.14 2.92 -4.90
C LEU A 55 -0.92 3.70 -4.44
N GLY A 56 0.19 3.55 -5.12
CA GLY A 56 1.39 4.31 -4.84
C GLY A 56 2.39 3.63 -3.91
N VAL A 57 3.61 4.12 -3.97
CA VAL A 57 4.76 3.52 -3.26
C VAL A 57 5.38 4.48 -2.24
N SER A 58 4.87 5.68 -2.13
CA SER A 58 5.42 6.69 -1.23
C SER A 58 4.32 7.54 -0.61
N VAL A 59 4.60 8.05 0.58
CA VAL A 59 3.78 9.05 1.27
C VAL A 59 4.71 10.11 1.86
N THR A 60 4.21 11.33 1.97
CA THR A 60 4.97 12.47 2.49
C THR A 60 4.18 13.14 3.61
N PHE A 61 4.85 13.46 4.69
CA PHE A 61 4.24 14.10 5.85
C PHE A 61 5.06 15.30 6.30
N ILE A 62 4.38 16.21 6.99
CA ILE A 62 5.01 17.31 7.70
C ILE A 62 5.24 16.85 9.14
N ILE A 63 6.41 17.17 9.69
CA ILE A 63 6.74 16.96 11.10
C ILE A 63 6.62 18.30 11.80
N HIS A 64 5.86 18.35 12.88
CA HIS A 64 5.70 19.53 13.71
C HIS A 64 5.77 19.12 15.18
N GLU A 65 6.63 19.83 15.95
CA GLU A 65 6.84 19.53 17.37
C GLU A 65 7.17 18.06 17.65
N GLY A 66 8.00 17.46 16.80
CA GLY A 66 8.47 16.08 16.95
C GLY A 66 7.44 15.01 16.56
N LYS A 67 6.33 15.39 15.92
CA LYS A 67 5.26 14.47 15.56
C LYS A 67 4.88 14.61 14.09
N LEU A 68 4.45 13.50 13.48
CA LEU A 68 3.83 13.55 12.16
C LEU A 68 2.48 14.26 12.26
N MET A 69 2.23 15.19 11.33
CA MET A 69 0.96 15.90 11.26
C MET A 69 -0.07 15.04 10.53
N LEU A 70 -0.61 14.06 11.26
CA LEU A 70 -1.70 13.22 10.80
C LEU A 70 -3.01 13.70 11.41
N GLY A 71 -4.10 13.58 10.67
CA GLY A 71 -5.43 13.78 11.23
C GLY A 71 -5.78 12.70 12.24
N GLY A 72 -6.81 12.96 13.07
CA GLY A 72 -7.19 12.02 14.14
C GLY A 72 -7.70 10.68 13.65
N SER A 73 -8.07 10.57 12.37
CA SER A 73 -8.53 9.33 11.74
C SER A 73 -7.57 8.82 10.68
N GLN A 74 -6.30 9.20 10.77
CA GLN A 74 -5.30 8.79 9.79
C GLN A 74 -4.23 7.92 10.42
N SER A 75 -3.83 6.86 9.72
CA SER A 75 -2.68 6.04 10.04
C SER A 75 -2.00 5.60 8.76
N ILE A 76 -0.72 5.28 8.85
CA ILE A 76 0.09 4.85 7.71
C ILE A 76 0.00 3.33 7.61
N TYR A 77 -0.25 2.83 6.41
CA TYR A 77 -0.31 1.39 6.14
C TYR A 77 0.65 1.00 5.04
N PHE A 78 1.33 -0.11 5.27
CA PHE A 78 2.08 -0.83 4.24
C PHE A 78 1.18 -1.95 3.73
N LEU A 79 0.91 -1.95 2.43
CA LEU A 79 -0.01 -2.89 1.80
C LEU A 79 0.76 -3.96 1.04
N GLU A 80 0.55 -5.22 1.40
CA GLU A 80 1.17 -6.37 0.76
C GLU A 80 0.22 -6.96 -0.27
N PHE A 81 0.66 -7.05 -1.53
CA PHE A 81 -0.17 -7.51 -2.64
C PHE A 81 0.27 -8.86 -3.23
N ASP A 82 1.39 -9.39 -2.80
CA ASP A 82 1.91 -10.69 -3.27
C ASP A 82 2.71 -11.37 -2.16
N GLY A 83 2.08 -11.54 -1.02
CA GLY A 83 2.74 -12.06 0.16
C GLY A 83 2.18 -13.38 0.68
N PRO A 84 2.65 -13.75 1.84
CA PRO A 84 3.59 -13.00 2.70
C PRO A 84 5.02 -12.99 2.15
N ARG A 85 5.73 -11.87 2.35
CA ARG A 85 7.13 -11.69 1.99
C ARG A 85 7.82 -10.80 3.02
N SER A 86 9.14 -10.91 3.12
CA SER A 86 9.94 -9.91 3.83
C SER A 86 10.02 -8.64 2.98
N ARG A 87 9.65 -7.51 3.56
CA ARG A 87 9.62 -6.23 2.88
C ARG A 87 10.44 -5.21 3.65
N GLU A 88 10.83 -4.15 2.97
CA GLU A 88 11.49 -3.01 3.57
C GLU A 88 10.90 -1.72 2.98
N PHE A 89 11.08 -0.63 3.68
CA PHE A 89 10.76 0.71 3.19
C PHE A 89 11.81 1.68 3.70
N PHE A 90 11.97 2.78 2.98
CA PHE A 90 12.95 3.80 3.33
C PHE A 90 12.26 5.04 3.86
N VAL A 91 12.85 5.65 4.87
CA VAL A 91 12.41 6.91 5.44
C VAL A 91 13.49 7.95 5.25
N LYS A 92 13.11 9.10 4.73
CA LYS A 92 13.99 10.27 4.66
C LYS A 92 13.35 11.40 5.44
N ILE A 93 14.13 12.02 6.31
CA ILE A 93 13.74 13.21 7.05
C ILE A 93 14.55 14.37 6.52
N GLN A 94 13.87 15.44 6.15
CA GLN A 94 14.50 16.63 5.61
C GLN A 94 14.16 17.82 6.49
N GLU A 95 15.17 18.58 6.87
CA GLU A 95 15.00 19.86 7.56
C GLU A 95 14.72 20.97 6.55
N ASP A 96 13.91 21.92 6.99
CA ASP A 96 13.63 23.14 6.21
C ASP A 96 14.81 24.11 6.23
#